data_35c9e600e5afd0297b903b4d89a71d9b
#
_entry.id   35c9e600e5afd0297b903b4d89a71d9b
#
_cell.length_a   1.000
_cell.length_b   1.000
_cell.length_c   1.000
_cell.angle_alpha   90.00
_cell.angle_beta   90.00
_cell.angle_gamma   90.00
#
_symmetry.space_group_name_H-M   'P 1'
#
loop_
_entity.id
_entity.type
_entity.pdbx_description
1 polymer ?
#
loop_
_entity_poly.entity_id
_entity_poly.type
_entity_poly.pdbx_seq_one_letter_code
_entity_poly.pdbx_strand_id
1 'polypeptide(L)'
;MGGRIASMVAEDEKVDGVICLGYPLHPPGKPDKLRTEHLEDLNIPMLVCQGERDVFGHRAESNSWRLSRSIQFSWLTDGDHSFKPRKRSGLTEAENRTTACQSIVEFIAKVQR
;
A
#
# COMPACT_ATOMS: atom_id res chain seq x y z
N MET A 1 -9.96 5.94 -1.17
CA MET A 1 -9.82 6.94 -2.26
C MET A 1 -8.67 7.90 -2.02
N GLY A 2 -8.43 8.26 -0.78
CA GLY A 2 -7.37 9.23 -0.45
C GLY A 2 -5.97 8.83 -0.94
N GLY A 3 -5.59 7.55 -0.85
CA GLY A 3 -4.28 7.10 -1.27
C GLY A 3 -4.02 7.25 -2.77
N ARG A 4 -5.03 7.01 -3.59
CA ARG A 4 -4.91 7.18 -5.04
C ARG A 4 -4.76 8.65 -5.41
N ILE A 5 -5.53 9.51 -4.75
CA ILE A 5 -5.45 10.95 -4.98
C ILE A 5 -4.06 11.46 -4.56
N ALA A 6 -3.57 11.01 -3.41
CA ALA A 6 -2.25 11.42 -2.92
C ALA A 6 -1.12 11.04 -3.88
N SER A 7 -1.16 9.83 -4.48
CA SER A 7 -0.11 9.40 -5.41
C SER A 7 -0.14 10.19 -6.72
N MET A 8 -1.32 10.64 -7.17
CA MET A 8 -1.42 11.47 -8.36
C MET A 8 -0.90 12.88 -8.13
N VAL A 9 -1.22 13.46 -6.97
CA VAL A 9 -0.79 14.82 -6.61
C VAL A 9 0.71 14.88 -6.34
N ALA A 10 1.30 13.79 -5.81
CA ALA A 10 2.70 13.77 -5.42
C ALA A 10 3.66 14.13 -6.56
N GLU A 11 3.40 13.68 -7.78
CA GLU A 11 4.27 14.00 -8.92
C GLU A 11 4.18 15.47 -9.30
N ASP A 12 2.98 16.05 -9.23
CA ASP A 12 2.77 17.47 -9.55
C ASP A 12 3.39 18.38 -8.49
N GLU A 13 3.32 17.98 -7.21
CA GLU A 13 3.81 18.79 -6.10
C GLU A 13 5.31 18.58 -5.81
N LYS A 14 5.95 17.65 -6.50
CA LYS A 14 7.39 17.36 -6.35
C LYS A 14 7.78 17.03 -4.90
N VAL A 15 6.98 16.21 -4.24
CA VAL A 15 7.28 15.74 -2.88
C VAL A 15 8.36 14.66 -2.89
N ASP A 16 9.01 14.45 -1.75
CA ASP A 16 10.10 13.46 -1.63
C ASP A 16 9.61 12.01 -1.61
N GLY A 17 8.37 11.77 -1.26
CA GLY A 17 7.79 10.43 -1.23
C GLY A 17 6.34 10.47 -0.82
N VAL A 18 5.67 9.32 -0.98
CA VAL A 18 4.25 9.16 -0.65
C VAL A 18 4.06 7.93 0.21
N ILE A 19 3.22 8.05 1.24
CA ILE A 19 2.82 6.93 2.09
C ILE A 19 1.31 6.75 1.93
N CYS A 20 0.89 5.52 1.68
CA CYS A 20 -0.52 5.19 1.52
C CYS A 20 -0.89 4.05 2.46
N LEU A 21 -1.97 4.25 3.21
CA LEU A 21 -2.51 3.23 4.12
C LEU A 21 -3.74 2.60 3.45
N GLY A 22 -3.54 1.45 2.80
CA GLY A 22 -4.63 0.76 2.12
C GLY A 22 -4.95 1.36 0.75
N TYR A 23 -4.17 1.03 -0.27
CA TYR A 23 -4.40 1.54 -1.61
C TYR A 23 -5.53 0.78 -2.31
N PRO A 24 -6.52 1.48 -2.89
CA PRO A 24 -7.62 0.84 -3.61
C PRO A 24 -7.19 0.47 -5.04
N LEU A 25 -6.54 -0.69 -5.19
CA LEU A 25 -6.04 -1.17 -6.49
C LEU A 25 -7.17 -1.53 -7.46
N HIS A 26 -8.28 -2.02 -6.92
CA HIS A 26 -9.47 -2.33 -7.69
C HIS A 26 -10.71 -2.27 -6.79
N PRO A 27 -11.94 -2.15 -7.36
CA PRO A 27 -13.14 -2.27 -6.53
C PRO A 27 -13.26 -3.65 -5.92
N PRO A 28 -13.87 -3.80 -4.73
CA PRO A 28 -14.05 -5.11 -4.11
C PRO A 28 -14.77 -6.08 -5.06
N GLY A 29 -14.24 -7.32 -5.16
CA GLY A 29 -14.83 -8.33 -6.01
C GLY A 29 -14.57 -8.18 -7.50
N LYS A 30 -13.78 -7.18 -7.90
CA LYS A 30 -13.49 -6.92 -9.33
C LYS A 30 -11.98 -6.76 -9.57
N PRO A 31 -11.19 -7.83 -9.36
CA PRO A 31 -9.73 -7.74 -9.45
C PRO A 31 -9.20 -7.40 -10.85
N ASP A 32 -10.01 -7.56 -11.88
CA ASP A 32 -9.65 -7.24 -13.26
C ASP A 32 -9.81 -5.74 -13.59
N LYS A 33 -10.43 -4.96 -12.68
CA LYS A 33 -10.65 -3.53 -12.89
C LYS A 33 -9.60 -2.71 -12.12
N LEU A 34 -8.35 -2.91 -12.47
CA LEU A 34 -7.23 -2.26 -11.79
C LEU A 34 -7.20 -0.75 -12.02
N ARG A 35 -6.77 -0.02 -10.99
CA ARG A 35 -6.60 1.44 -11.01
C ARG A 35 -5.13 1.78 -10.79
N THR A 36 -4.27 1.24 -11.63
CA THR A 36 -2.83 1.34 -11.47
C THR A 36 -2.12 2.15 -12.56
N GLU A 37 -2.86 2.72 -13.50
CA GLU A 37 -2.27 3.37 -14.67
C GLU A 37 -1.20 4.39 -14.31
N HIS A 38 -1.49 5.29 -13.37
CA HIS A 38 -0.53 6.33 -12.98
C HIS A 38 0.60 5.78 -12.09
N LEU A 39 0.46 4.57 -11.57
CA LEU A 39 1.48 3.94 -10.74
C LEU A 39 2.53 3.20 -11.55
N GLU A 40 2.24 2.87 -12.80
CA GLU A 40 3.18 2.14 -13.66
C GLU A 40 4.45 2.94 -13.92
N ASP A 41 4.32 4.25 -14.03
CA ASP A 41 5.43 5.15 -14.35
C ASP A 41 5.76 6.14 -13.22
N LEU A 42 5.31 5.87 -12.00
CA LEU A 42 5.55 6.76 -10.88
C LEU A 42 7.05 6.87 -10.58
N ASN A 43 7.58 8.10 -10.57
CA ASN A 43 9.00 8.37 -10.35
C ASN A 43 9.34 8.70 -8.89
N ILE A 44 8.35 8.85 -8.05
CA ILE A 44 8.53 9.23 -6.65
C ILE A 44 8.43 7.98 -5.78
N PRO A 45 9.32 7.81 -4.77
CA PRO A 45 9.21 6.67 -3.85
C PRO A 45 7.84 6.64 -3.19
N MET A 46 7.23 5.47 -3.15
CA MET A 46 5.92 5.28 -2.53
C MET A 46 5.93 4.03 -1.67
N LEU A 47 5.43 4.16 -0.44
CA LEU A 47 5.19 3.02 0.44
C LEU A 47 3.69 2.80 0.56
N VAL A 48 3.26 1.58 0.30
CA VAL A 48 1.87 1.17 0.52
C VAL A 48 1.84 0.17 1.66
N CYS A 49 1.19 0.52 2.75
CA CYS A 49 0.93 -0.41 3.86
C CYS A 49 -0.44 -1.04 3.58
N GLN A 50 -0.45 -2.33 3.26
CA GLN A 50 -1.64 -3.02 2.79
C GLN A 50 -1.86 -4.32 3.56
N GLY A 51 -3.09 -4.59 3.97
CA GLY A 51 -3.44 -5.87 4.56
C GLY A 51 -3.40 -6.97 3.51
N GLU A 52 -2.90 -8.14 3.87
CA GLU A 52 -2.80 -9.26 2.93
C GLU A 52 -4.14 -9.68 2.35
N ARG A 53 -5.23 -9.51 3.13
CA ARG A 53 -6.59 -9.86 2.73
C ARG A 53 -7.44 -8.66 2.33
N ASP A 54 -6.80 -7.51 2.08
CA ASP A 54 -7.53 -6.29 1.71
C ASP A 54 -8.35 -6.54 0.45
N VAL A 55 -9.67 -6.30 0.53
CA VAL A 55 -10.58 -6.55 -0.60
C VAL A 55 -10.34 -5.62 -1.79
N PHE A 56 -9.64 -4.52 -1.59
CA PHE A 56 -9.25 -3.60 -2.66
C PHE A 56 -7.94 -4.02 -3.35
N GLY A 57 -7.31 -5.09 -2.89
CA GLY A 57 -6.08 -5.62 -3.49
C GLY A 57 -5.42 -6.63 -2.58
N HIS A 58 -5.66 -7.92 -2.81
CA HIS A 58 -5.04 -9.00 -2.06
C HIS A 58 -3.57 -9.17 -2.44
N ARG A 59 -2.75 -9.55 -1.47
CA ARG A 59 -1.34 -9.86 -1.74
C ARG A 59 -1.19 -10.95 -2.80
N ALA A 60 -2.08 -11.94 -2.81
CA ALA A 60 -2.03 -13.03 -3.78
C ALA A 60 -2.17 -12.56 -5.24
N GLU A 61 -2.76 -11.38 -5.46
CA GLU A 61 -2.95 -10.80 -6.79
C GLU A 61 -1.76 -9.94 -7.22
N SER A 62 -0.83 -9.63 -6.30
CA SER A 62 0.19 -8.61 -6.52
C SER A 62 1.12 -8.91 -7.71
N ASN A 63 1.34 -10.17 -8.04
CA ASN A 63 2.19 -10.54 -9.16
C ASN A 63 1.61 -10.14 -10.52
N SER A 64 0.31 -9.86 -10.60
CA SER A 64 -0.35 -9.44 -11.83
C SER A 64 -0.33 -7.92 -12.03
N TRP A 65 0.10 -7.17 -11.02
CA TRP A 65 0.09 -5.71 -11.09
C TRP A 65 1.37 -5.17 -11.73
N ARG A 66 1.21 -4.23 -12.65
CA ARG A 66 2.34 -3.51 -13.25
C ARG A 66 2.54 -2.21 -12.49
N LEU A 67 3.55 -2.19 -11.64
CA LEU A 67 3.83 -1.03 -10.79
C LEU A 67 5.28 -0.59 -10.98
N SER A 68 5.52 0.72 -10.83
CA SER A 68 6.86 1.28 -10.86
C SER A 68 7.73 0.66 -9.77
N ARG A 69 9.04 0.58 -10.04
CA ARG A 69 10.01 0.11 -9.05
C ARG A 69 10.13 1.03 -7.84
N SER A 70 9.63 2.26 -7.96
CA SER A 70 9.60 3.22 -6.86
C SER A 70 8.59 2.86 -5.78
N ILE A 71 7.70 1.90 -6.06
CA ILE A 71 6.62 1.53 -5.14
C ILE A 71 7.02 0.28 -4.37
N GLN A 72 6.96 0.35 -3.04
CA GLN A 72 7.15 -0.81 -2.19
C GLN A 72 5.92 -1.03 -1.32
N PHE A 73 5.65 -2.29 -1.03
CA PHE A 73 4.53 -2.68 -0.18
C PHE A 73 5.05 -3.19 1.16
N SER A 74 4.39 -2.76 2.23
CA SER A 74 4.52 -3.39 3.54
C SER A 74 3.24 -4.17 3.77
N TRP A 75 3.29 -5.49 3.60
CA TRP A 75 2.13 -6.35 3.73
C TRP A 75 1.88 -6.68 5.21
N LEU A 76 0.70 -6.30 5.71
CA LEU A 76 0.31 -6.56 7.09
C LEU A 76 -0.31 -7.95 7.16
N THR A 77 0.35 -8.83 7.88
CA THR A 77 0.01 -10.26 7.93
C THR A 77 -1.45 -10.50 8.30
N ASP A 78 -2.16 -11.24 7.43
CA ASP A 78 -3.57 -11.58 7.58
C ASP A 78 -4.50 -10.37 7.77
N GLY A 79 -4.02 -9.14 7.54
CA GLY A 79 -4.81 -7.93 7.74
C GLY A 79 -5.85 -7.71 6.66
N ASP A 80 -7.00 -7.12 7.05
CA ASP A 80 -8.00 -6.62 6.11
C ASP A 80 -7.66 -5.17 5.70
N HIS A 81 -8.62 -4.44 5.14
CA HIS A 81 -8.41 -3.05 4.73
C HIS A 81 -8.04 -2.13 5.91
N SER A 82 -8.44 -2.48 7.13
CA SER A 82 -8.09 -1.75 8.35
C SER A 82 -6.93 -2.38 9.10
N PHE A 83 -6.21 -3.33 8.48
CA PHE A 83 -5.07 -4.07 9.04
C PHE A 83 -5.47 -5.05 10.15
N LYS A 84 -6.76 -5.33 10.28
CA LYS A 84 -7.25 -6.23 11.32
C LYS A 84 -7.10 -7.69 10.88
N PRO A 85 -6.32 -8.50 11.61
CA PRO A 85 -6.15 -9.91 11.27
C PRO A 85 -7.30 -10.74 11.87
N ARG A 86 -7.48 -11.96 11.32
CA ARG A 86 -8.43 -12.90 11.89
C ARG A 86 -7.85 -13.49 13.17
N LYS A 87 -8.73 -13.89 14.11
CA LYS A 87 -8.28 -14.49 15.37
C LYS A 87 -7.38 -15.71 15.17
N ARG A 88 -7.67 -16.52 14.16
CA ARG A 88 -6.90 -17.74 13.88
C ARG A 88 -5.45 -17.46 13.46
N SER A 89 -5.11 -16.25 13.09
CA SER A 89 -3.73 -15.90 12.72
C SER A 89 -2.81 -15.79 13.93
N GLY A 90 -3.37 -15.59 15.11
CA GLY A 90 -2.60 -15.36 16.33
C GLY A 90 -2.07 -13.93 16.47
N LEU A 91 -2.35 -13.08 15.49
CA LEU A 91 -1.91 -11.68 15.49
C LEU A 91 -3.03 -10.75 15.95
N THR A 92 -2.66 -9.52 16.32
CA THR A 92 -3.62 -8.50 16.69
C THR A 92 -3.52 -7.33 15.72
N GLU A 93 -4.59 -6.51 15.67
CA GLU A 93 -4.60 -5.28 14.90
C GLU A 93 -3.49 -4.33 15.37
N ALA A 94 -3.24 -4.28 16.68
CA ALA A 94 -2.18 -3.44 17.25
C ALA A 94 -0.80 -3.85 16.75
N GLU A 95 -0.54 -5.16 16.63
CA GLU A 95 0.72 -5.66 16.10
C GLU A 95 0.91 -5.25 14.63
N ASN A 96 -0.14 -5.35 13.81
CA ASN A 96 -0.07 -4.93 12.43
C ASN A 96 0.13 -3.42 12.31
N ARG A 97 -0.51 -2.62 13.16
CA ARG A 97 -0.30 -1.17 13.17
C ARG A 97 1.15 -0.82 13.55
N THR A 98 1.72 -1.56 14.51
CA THR A 98 3.12 -1.37 14.89
C THR A 98 4.05 -1.67 13.72
N THR A 99 3.80 -2.76 12.99
CA THR A 99 4.56 -3.11 11.80
C THR A 99 4.46 -2.01 10.74
N ALA A 100 3.26 -1.49 10.50
CA ALA A 100 3.06 -0.40 9.55
C ALA A 100 3.85 0.85 9.97
N CYS A 101 3.80 1.21 11.25
CA CYS A 101 4.55 2.36 11.78
C CYS A 101 6.06 2.19 11.59
N GLN A 102 6.58 1.00 11.84
CA GLN A 102 8.01 0.71 11.62
C GLN A 102 8.39 0.88 10.16
N SER A 103 7.57 0.37 9.24
CA SER A 103 7.78 0.50 7.81
C SER A 103 7.78 1.96 7.37
N ILE A 104 6.87 2.75 7.93
CA ILE A 104 6.77 4.19 7.65
C ILE A 104 8.04 4.91 8.09
N VAL A 105 8.51 4.64 9.32
CA VAL A 105 9.73 5.27 9.85
C VAL A 105 10.94 4.93 8.98
N GLU A 106 11.09 3.67 8.60
CA GLU A 106 12.19 3.23 7.74
C GLU A 106 12.12 3.88 6.35
N PHE A 107 10.91 3.98 5.80
CA PHE A 107 10.70 4.61 4.51
C PHE A 107 11.07 6.10 4.54
N ILE A 108 10.62 6.82 5.57
CA ILE A 108 10.95 8.25 5.72
C ILE A 108 12.46 8.45 5.80
N ALA A 109 13.13 7.64 6.60
CA ALA A 109 14.59 7.73 6.74
C ALA A 109 15.30 7.49 5.40
N LYS A 110 14.80 6.54 4.61
CA LYS A 110 15.36 6.19 3.31
C LYS A 110 15.22 7.31 2.29
N VAL A 111 14.05 7.97 2.22
CA VAL A 111 13.81 9.00 1.22
C VAL A 111 14.41 10.36 1.57
N GLN A 112 14.80 10.55 2.83
CA GLN A 112 15.42 11.80 3.28
C GLN A 112 16.95 11.82 3.13
N ARG A 113 17.53 10.74 2.63
CA ARG A 113 18.97 10.64 2.44
C ARG A 113 19.51 11.52 1.29
#